data_0a3fe7a61641664c4b3bbad284abc409
#
_entry.id   0a3fe7a61641664c4b3bbad284abc409
#
_cell.length_a   1.000
_cell.length_b   1.000
_cell.length_c   1.000
_cell.angle_alpha   90.00
_cell.angle_beta   90.00
_cell.angle_gamma   90.00
#
_symmetry.space_group_name_H-M   'P 1'
#
loop_
_entity.id
_entity.type
_entity.pdbx_description
1 polymer ?
#
loop_
_entity_poly.entity_id
_entity_poly.type
_entity_poly.pdbx_seq_one_letter_code
_entity_poly.pdbx_strand_id
1 'polypeptide(L)'
;EYAVITTFGKPSVVSTSGLKFKIPIIQQKTIVSKATQGFALGYDLRTNVNNEDESLMISVDFNFVNVDFYVEYRVDDPVKYLYNSEEPEAILKMLCQSYIRDTIGLYGVDDIITTGKAEIQGVIRDKISTRLEQEDIGLVLVNIALQDAEPPTLEVQQAFKAVETSKQEAETAINNANKYANEQLPAAKANADEILQQAEAYKESRIAEAEGQASRFTELYAEYSKYPEITRQRLFYEMIAKVFPDMKIVITGRDGSTLQTVLPLESFTGTNTTTTTGEEP
;
A
#
# COMPACT_ATOMS: atom_id res chain seq x y z
N GLU A 1 -43.45 -7.23 13.87
CA GLU A 1 -44.68 -6.46 13.64
C GLU A 1 -45.21 -5.94 14.95
N TYR A 2 -45.76 -4.73 14.94
CA TYR A 2 -46.59 -4.18 16.01
C TYR A 2 -48.05 -4.34 15.61
N ALA A 3 -48.93 -4.73 16.55
CA ALA A 3 -50.37 -4.66 16.36
C ALA A 3 -50.92 -3.53 17.20
N VAL A 4 -51.44 -2.49 16.56
CA VAL A 4 -52.15 -1.40 17.24
C VAL A 4 -53.65 -1.74 17.24
N ILE A 5 -54.22 -1.89 18.41
CA ILE A 5 -55.64 -2.15 18.60
C ILE A 5 -56.29 -0.87 19.11
N THR A 6 -57.22 -0.33 18.35
CA THR A 6 -57.97 0.85 18.73
C THR A 6 -59.33 0.44 19.29
N THR A 7 -59.63 0.82 20.52
CA THR A 7 -60.89 0.56 21.21
C THR A 7 -61.59 1.89 21.48
N PHE A 8 -62.73 2.15 20.85
CA PHE A 8 -63.43 3.43 20.92
C PHE A 8 -62.56 4.68 20.72
N GLY A 9 -61.63 4.60 19.73
CA GLY A 9 -60.71 5.67 19.42
C GLY A 9 -59.43 5.73 20.27
N LYS A 10 -59.30 4.93 21.33
CA LYS A 10 -58.06 4.87 22.14
C LYS A 10 -57.13 3.78 21.61
N PRO A 11 -55.93 4.13 21.14
CA PRO A 11 -54.96 3.14 20.65
C PRO A 11 -54.25 2.42 21.81
N SER A 12 -53.99 1.15 21.65
CA SER A 12 -53.13 0.33 22.51
C SER A 12 -52.20 -0.54 21.69
N VAL A 13 -50.93 -0.59 22.08
CA VAL A 13 -49.89 -1.34 21.36
C VAL A 13 -49.80 -2.75 21.94
N VAL A 14 -49.81 -3.73 21.05
CA VAL A 14 -49.53 -5.11 21.39
C VAL A 14 -48.20 -5.50 20.72
N SER A 15 -47.15 -5.55 21.52
CA SER A 15 -45.81 -5.93 21.08
C SER A 15 -45.43 -7.39 21.42
N THR A 16 -46.21 -8.03 22.32
CA THR A 16 -45.92 -9.40 22.78
C THR A 16 -46.56 -10.46 21.88
N SER A 17 -45.80 -11.50 21.56
CA SER A 17 -46.27 -12.66 20.83
C SER A 17 -47.32 -13.43 21.67
N GLY A 18 -48.34 -13.95 21.02
CA GLY A 18 -49.39 -14.76 21.66
C GLY A 18 -50.73 -14.60 21.00
N LEU A 19 -51.66 -15.49 21.36
CA LEU A 19 -53.06 -15.42 20.91
C LEU A 19 -53.76 -14.31 21.67
N LYS A 20 -54.30 -13.33 20.96
CA LYS A 20 -55.09 -12.24 21.53
C LYS A 20 -56.46 -12.20 20.89
N PHE A 21 -57.48 -12.09 21.70
CA PHE A 21 -58.85 -11.94 21.22
C PHE A 21 -59.18 -10.47 20.98
N LYS A 22 -59.87 -10.17 19.89
CA LYS A 22 -60.42 -8.84 19.61
C LYS A 22 -61.91 -8.93 19.46
N ILE A 23 -62.65 -7.87 19.91
CA ILE A 23 -64.08 -7.73 19.72
C ILE A 23 -64.30 -7.09 18.33
N PRO A 24 -64.89 -7.81 17.36
CA PRO A 24 -64.86 -7.41 15.95
C PRO A 24 -65.63 -6.10 15.63
N ILE A 25 -66.56 -5.68 16.41
CA ILE A 25 -67.37 -4.47 16.16
C ILE A 25 -66.78 -3.22 16.82
N ILE A 26 -66.07 -3.39 17.96
CA ILE A 26 -65.61 -2.29 18.82
C ILE A 26 -64.11 -1.98 18.58
N GLN A 27 -63.35 -2.99 18.16
CA GLN A 27 -61.88 -2.91 18.04
C GLN A 27 -61.44 -2.99 16.59
N GLN A 28 -60.67 -2.00 16.16
CA GLN A 28 -59.93 -2.03 14.91
C GLN A 28 -58.50 -2.45 15.17
N LYS A 29 -57.91 -3.27 14.26
CA LYS A 29 -56.51 -3.72 14.31
C LYS A 29 -55.77 -3.16 13.11
N THR A 30 -54.71 -2.44 13.36
CA THR A 30 -53.75 -2.01 12.34
C THR A 30 -52.41 -2.67 12.64
N ILE A 31 -51.78 -3.26 11.60
CA ILE A 31 -50.48 -3.88 11.72
C ILE A 31 -49.43 -2.91 11.16
N VAL A 32 -48.37 -2.66 11.92
CA VAL A 32 -47.26 -1.83 11.54
C VAL A 32 -46.00 -2.70 11.53
N SER A 33 -45.21 -2.58 10.47
CA SER A 33 -43.95 -3.32 10.37
C SER A 33 -42.93 -2.78 11.36
N LYS A 34 -42.25 -3.70 12.05
CA LYS A 34 -41.10 -3.38 12.91
C LYS A 34 -39.76 -3.50 12.15
N ALA A 35 -39.83 -4.02 10.93
CA ALA A 35 -38.64 -4.20 10.12
C ALA A 35 -38.07 -2.83 9.71
N THR A 36 -36.76 -2.77 9.58
CA THR A 36 -36.10 -1.61 8.96
C THR A 36 -36.55 -1.52 7.51
N GLN A 37 -37.01 -0.34 7.14
CA GLN A 37 -37.41 0.02 5.80
C GLN A 37 -36.46 1.08 5.28
N GLY A 38 -36.40 1.27 3.96
CA GLY A 38 -35.52 2.27 3.38
C GLY A 38 -36.09 2.82 2.08
N PHE A 39 -35.62 4.01 1.75
CA PHE A 39 -35.90 4.67 0.48
C PHE A 39 -34.66 5.34 -0.07
N ALA A 40 -34.60 5.46 -1.37
CA ALA A 40 -33.57 6.20 -2.07
C ALA A 40 -33.96 7.69 -2.19
N LEU A 41 -32.94 8.54 -2.19
CA LEU A 41 -33.00 9.95 -2.50
C LEU A 41 -31.97 10.23 -3.60
N GLY A 42 -32.41 10.82 -4.69
CA GLY A 42 -31.57 11.14 -5.84
C GLY A 42 -31.61 10.12 -6.96
N TYR A 43 -32.06 8.88 -6.69
CA TYR A 43 -32.17 7.84 -7.72
C TYR A 43 -33.37 6.92 -7.51
N ASP A 44 -33.77 6.24 -8.56
CA ASP A 44 -34.84 5.22 -8.48
C ASP A 44 -34.21 3.84 -8.25
N LEU A 45 -34.64 3.16 -7.16
CA LEU A 45 -34.16 1.81 -6.78
C LEU A 45 -34.41 0.73 -7.83
N ARG A 46 -35.37 0.91 -8.76
CA ARG A 46 -35.72 -0.10 -9.76
C ARG A 46 -34.95 0.06 -11.05
N THR A 47 -34.78 1.32 -11.47
CA THR A 47 -34.15 1.65 -12.75
C THR A 47 -32.69 2.07 -12.62
N ASN A 48 -32.27 2.38 -11.41
CA ASN A 48 -30.95 2.96 -11.10
C ASN A 48 -30.66 4.23 -11.93
N VAL A 49 -31.71 4.98 -12.26
CA VAL A 49 -31.60 6.25 -12.99
C VAL A 49 -31.65 7.39 -11.98
N ASN A 50 -30.75 8.35 -12.15
CA ASN A 50 -30.72 9.52 -11.29
C ASN A 50 -31.97 10.40 -11.52
N ASN A 51 -32.53 10.87 -10.44
CA ASN A 51 -33.60 11.87 -10.43
C ASN A 51 -32.96 13.24 -10.17
N GLU A 52 -32.73 14.00 -11.25
CA GLU A 52 -32.03 15.30 -11.16
C GLU A 52 -32.71 16.29 -10.22
N ASP A 53 -34.02 16.25 -10.06
CA ASP A 53 -34.75 17.12 -9.13
C ASP A 53 -34.37 16.85 -7.65
N GLU A 54 -34.01 15.62 -7.34
CA GLU A 54 -33.61 15.21 -5.98
C GLU A 54 -32.10 15.16 -5.80
N SER A 55 -31.32 14.72 -6.81
CA SER A 55 -29.87 14.49 -6.75
C SER A 55 -29.04 15.74 -6.96
N LEU A 56 -29.50 16.67 -7.81
CA LEU A 56 -28.72 17.85 -8.18
C LEU A 56 -28.67 18.86 -7.02
N MET A 57 -27.46 19.13 -6.56
CA MET A 57 -27.19 20.05 -5.45
C MET A 57 -26.05 21.01 -5.81
N ILE A 58 -25.95 22.10 -5.03
CA ILE A 58 -24.90 23.11 -5.19
C ILE A 58 -24.01 23.05 -3.94
N SER A 59 -22.70 22.94 -4.17
CA SER A 59 -21.66 22.99 -3.13
C SER A 59 -21.33 24.43 -2.72
N VAL A 60 -20.55 24.62 -1.63
CA VAL A 60 -20.13 25.96 -1.15
C VAL A 60 -19.31 26.74 -2.17
N ASP A 61 -18.61 26.04 -3.06
CA ASP A 61 -17.79 26.59 -4.15
C ASP A 61 -18.57 26.79 -5.46
N PHE A 62 -19.92 26.81 -5.38
CA PHE A 62 -20.85 27.03 -6.49
C PHE A 62 -20.75 26.02 -7.64
N ASN A 63 -20.27 24.81 -7.34
CA ASN A 63 -20.27 23.73 -8.32
C ASN A 63 -21.54 22.88 -8.17
N PHE A 64 -22.04 22.37 -9.30
CA PHE A 64 -23.11 21.39 -9.27
C PHE A 64 -22.56 19.98 -9.03
N VAL A 65 -23.25 19.21 -8.19
CA VAL A 65 -22.94 17.83 -7.89
C VAL A 65 -24.21 17.02 -7.78
N ASN A 66 -24.21 15.83 -8.39
CA ASN A 66 -25.27 14.84 -8.17
C ASN A 66 -24.88 13.99 -6.96
N VAL A 67 -25.76 13.93 -5.98
CA VAL A 67 -25.51 13.17 -4.76
C VAL A 67 -26.68 12.28 -4.46
N ASP A 68 -26.39 10.99 -4.32
CA ASP A 68 -27.36 9.95 -4.08
C ASP A 68 -27.25 9.40 -2.67
N PHE A 69 -28.39 9.31 -1.99
CA PHE A 69 -28.46 8.80 -0.63
C PHE A 69 -29.42 7.62 -0.52
N TYR A 70 -29.10 6.72 0.39
CA TYR A 70 -30.00 5.69 0.85
C TYR A 70 -30.29 5.89 2.33
N VAL A 71 -31.57 6.00 2.67
CA VAL A 71 -32.02 6.28 4.04
C VAL A 71 -32.76 5.07 4.58
N GLU A 72 -32.32 4.59 5.74
CA GLU A 72 -32.95 3.49 6.48
C GLU A 72 -33.61 4.00 7.75
N TYR A 73 -34.82 3.61 7.92
CA TYR A 73 -35.64 4.00 9.08
C TYR A 73 -36.43 2.81 9.61
N ARG A 74 -36.92 2.95 10.82
CA ARG A 74 -37.85 1.99 11.41
C ARG A 74 -38.91 2.73 12.24
N VAL A 75 -40.06 2.06 12.43
CA VAL A 75 -41.08 2.52 13.32
C VAL A 75 -40.69 2.14 14.75
N ASP A 76 -40.54 3.13 15.62
CA ASP A 76 -40.26 2.95 17.05
C ASP A 76 -41.54 3.00 17.87
N ASP A 77 -42.36 4.03 17.68
CA ASP A 77 -43.66 4.16 18.30
C ASP A 77 -44.80 4.06 17.26
N PRO A 78 -45.48 2.92 17.16
CA PRO A 78 -46.53 2.71 16.17
C PRO A 78 -47.78 3.54 16.41
N VAL A 79 -48.00 4.07 17.63
CA VAL A 79 -49.15 4.96 17.90
C VAL A 79 -48.88 6.34 17.32
N LYS A 80 -47.70 6.89 17.59
CA LYS A 80 -47.31 8.17 17.02
C LYS A 80 -47.22 8.12 15.48
N TYR A 81 -46.70 7.02 14.94
CA TYR A 81 -46.64 6.78 13.50
C TYR A 81 -48.01 6.82 12.82
N LEU A 82 -49.05 6.27 13.46
CA LEU A 82 -50.38 6.17 12.87
C LEU A 82 -51.30 7.40 13.16
N TYR A 83 -51.02 8.15 14.23
CA TYR A 83 -51.97 9.16 14.69
C TYR A 83 -51.41 10.57 14.82
N ASN A 84 -50.08 10.75 14.87
CA ASN A 84 -49.48 12.09 14.95
C ASN A 84 -49.35 12.76 13.58
N SER A 85 -49.28 11.96 12.51
CA SER A 85 -49.16 12.46 11.16
C SER A 85 -49.94 11.60 10.16
N GLU A 86 -50.40 12.20 9.10
CA GLU A 86 -51.10 11.50 8.02
C GLU A 86 -50.11 10.71 7.14
N GLU A 87 -48.93 11.30 6.83
CA GLU A 87 -47.88 10.70 5.98
C GLU A 87 -46.51 10.86 6.63
N PRO A 88 -46.16 10.09 7.68
CA PRO A 88 -44.90 10.25 8.39
C PRO A 88 -43.69 9.93 7.54
N GLU A 89 -43.80 9.05 6.56
CA GLU A 89 -42.72 8.72 5.61
C GLU A 89 -42.41 9.87 4.65
N ALA A 90 -43.45 10.57 4.17
CA ALA A 90 -43.28 11.76 3.33
C ALA A 90 -42.59 12.90 4.08
N ILE A 91 -42.99 13.09 5.38
CA ILE A 91 -42.31 14.06 6.23
C ILE A 91 -40.85 13.71 6.43
N LEU A 92 -40.52 12.43 6.72
CA LEU A 92 -39.15 11.98 6.85
C LEU A 92 -38.35 12.24 5.54
N LYS A 93 -38.94 11.92 4.38
CA LYS A 93 -38.32 12.17 3.10
C LYS A 93 -37.99 13.64 2.86
N MET A 94 -38.98 14.54 3.17
CA MET A 94 -38.77 15.99 3.05
C MET A 94 -37.70 16.51 4.01
N LEU A 95 -37.66 16.03 5.25
CA LEU A 95 -36.64 16.40 6.22
C LEU A 95 -35.23 15.96 5.73
N CYS A 96 -35.13 14.72 5.25
CA CYS A 96 -33.87 14.23 4.69
C CYS A 96 -33.41 15.09 3.52
N GLN A 97 -34.26 15.39 2.54
CA GLN A 97 -33.92 16.25 1.40
C GLN A 97 -33.47 17.65 1.85
N SER A 98 -34.15 18.24 2.81
CA SER A 98 -33.83 19.58 3.31
C SER A 98 -32.43 19.60 3.99
N TYR A 99 -32.21 18.69 4.96
CA TYR A 99 -30.94 18.65 5.69
C TYR A 99 -29.75 18.18 4.88
N ILE A 100 -29.98 17.30 3.89
CA ILE A 100 -28.96 16.91 2.94
C ILE A 100 -28.52 18.12 2.11
N ARG A 101 -29.45 18.85 1.50
CA ARG A 101 -29.13 20.04 0.70
C ARG A 101 -28.44 21.12 1.53
N ASP A 102 -28.96 21.38 2.75
CA ASP A 102 -28.35 22.35 3.66
C ASP A 102 -26.90 21.97 4.03
N THR A 103 -26.66 20.69 4.26
CA THR A 103 -25.33 20.23 4.65
C THR A 103 -24.37 20.18 3.47
N ILE A 104 -24.80 19.65 2.32
CA ILE A 104 -23.98 19.62 1.09
C ILE A 104 -23.54 21.02 0.65
N GLY A 105 -24.42 22.02 0.81
CA GLY A 105 -24.11 23.42 0.52
C GLY A 105 -23.03 24.06 1.40
N LEU A 106 -22.59 23.39 2.46
CA LEU A 106 -21.51 23.86 3.35
C LEU A 106 -20.14 23.26 3.01
N TYR A 107 -20.08 22.24 2.17
CA TYR A 107 -18.85 21.55 1.80
C TYR A 107 -18.43 21.85 0.36
N GLY A 108 -17.12 21.78 0.09
CA GLY A 108 -16.58 21.89 -1.26
C GLY A 108 -16.83 20.61 -2.06
N VAL A 109 -16.87 20.75 -3.40
CA VAL A 109 -17.13 19.61 -4.29
C VAL A 109 -16.08 18.51 -4.14
N ASP A 110 -14.82 18.85 -3.91
CA ASP A 110 -13.73 17.89 -3.68
C ASP A 110 -13.98 17.04 -2.44
N ASP A 111 -14.43 17.66 -1.33
CA ASP A 111 -14.73 16.96 -0.08
C ASP A 111 -15.94 16.04 -0.23
N ILE A 112 -16.97 16.47 -0.96
CA ILE A 112 -18.20 15.69 -1.21
C ILE A 112 -17.87 14.44 -2.03
N ILE A 113 -17.00 14.56 -3.05
CA ILE A 113 -16.68 13.45 -3.95
C ILE A 113 -15.65 12.49 -3.34
N THR A 114 -14.71 12.99 -2.52
CA THR A 114 -13.55 12.20 -2.06
C THR A 114 -13.61 11.85 -0.57
N THR A 115 -12.95 12.64 0.27
CA THR A 115 -12.63 12.29 1.66
C THR A 115 -13.68 12.68 2.68
N GLY A 116 -14.54 13.65 2.38
CA GLY A 116 -15.52 14.19 3.31
C GLY A 116 -16.79 13.35 3.51
N LYS A 117 -16.98 12.29 2.72
CA LYS A 117 -18.22 11.48 2.72
C LYS A 117 -18.67 11.02 4.12
N ALA A 118 -17.74 10.49 4.91
CA ALA A 118 -18.06 9.96 6.25
C ALA A 118 -18.44 11.06 7.24
N GLU A 119 -17.79 12.20 7.18
CA GLU A 119 -18.08 13.37 8.01
C GLU A 119 -19.45 13.95 7.65
N ILE A 120 -19.70 14.17 6.35
CA ILE A 120 -20.97 14.67 5.82
C ILE A 120 -22.14 13.78 6.27
N GLN A 121 -22.00 12.45 6.12
CA GLN A 121 -22.99 11.48 6.59
C GLN A 121 -23.26 11.61 8.09
N GLY A 122 -22.21 11.76 8.90
CA GLY A 122 -22.34 11.94 10.34
C GLY A 122 -23.14 13.18 10.71
N VAL A 123 -22.78 14.32 10.11
CA VAL A 123 -23.47 15.61 10.34
C VAL A 123 -24.95 15.55 9.91
N ILE A 124 -25.22 14.99 8.74
CA ILE A 124 -26.59 14.84 8.22
C ILE A 124 -27.42 13.94 9.16
N ARG A 125 -26.86 12.78 9.55
CA ARG A 125 -27.54 11.86 10.47
C ARG A 125 -27.91 12.52 11.78
N ASP A 126 -26.99 13.25 12.39
CA ASP A 126 -27.21 13.91 13.68
C ASP A 126 -28.27 15.01 13.58
N LYS A 127 -28.22 15.83 12.51
CA LYS A 127 -29.25 16.85 12.26
C LYS A 127 -30.66 16.23 12.08
N ILE A 128 -30.76 15.19 11.25
CA ILE A 128 -32.04 14.53 10.98
C ILE A 128 -32.56 13.82 12.24
N SER A 129 -31.71 13.12 12.98
CA SER A 129 -32.11 12.42 14.21
C SER A 129 -32.66 13.41 15.26
N THR A 130 -31.96 14.52 15.48
CA THR A 130 -32.41 15.58 16.40
C THR A 130 -33.76 16.16 15.98
N ARG A 131 -33.93 16.36 14.67
CA ARG A 131 -35.19 16.91 14.17
C ARG A 131 -36.36 15.89 14.27
N LEU A 132 -36.12 14.62 13.98
CA LEU A 132 -37.11 13.56 14.12
C LEU A 132 -37.65 13.42 15.57
N GLU A 133 -36.78 13.58 16.56
CA GLU A 133 -37.16 13.60 17.95
C GLU A 133 -38.11 14.77 18.27
N GLN A 134 -37.88 15.93 17.64
CA GLN A 134 -38.76 17.12 17.83
C GLN A 134 -40.12 16.99 17.14
N GLU A 135 -40.15 16.37 15.94
CA GLU A 135 -41.40 16.17 15.19
C GLU A 135 -42.29 15.09 15.77
N ASP A 136 -41.73 14.19 16.58
CA ASP A 136 -42.47 13.16 17.34
C ASP A 136 -43.40 12.29 16.46
N ILE A 137 -42.95 11.95 15.25
CA ILE A 137 -43.75 11.17 14.28
C ILE A 137 -43.62 9.65 14.44
N GLY A 138 -42.95 9.19 15.49
CA GLY A 138 -42.80 7.76 15.79
C GLY A 138 -41.85 6.99 14.90
N LEU A 139 -41.05 7.68 14.10
CA LEU A 139 -39.98 7.13 13.27
C LEU A 139 -38.61 7.39 13.88
N VAL A 140 -37.69 6.44 13.69
CA VAL A 140 -36.28 6.58 14.06
C VAL A 140 -35.40 6.29 12.84
N LEU A 141 -34.45 7.18 12.61
CA LEU A 141 -33.43 7.00 11.60
C LEU A 141 -32.45 5.91 12.05
N VAL A 142 -32.29 4.85 11.26
CA VAL A 142 -31.35 3.75 11.51
C VAL A 142 -29.99 4.07 10.89
N ASN A 143 -30.01 4.43 9.61
CA ASN A 143 -28.81 4.74 8.87
C ASN A 143 -29.11 5.74 7.74
N ILE A 144 -28.10 6.49 7.36
CA ILE A 144 -28.08 7.27 6.13
C ILE A 144 -26.75 7.05 5.44
N ALA A 145 -26.78 6.57 4.22
CA ALA A 145 -25.59 6.27 3.45
C ALA A 145 -25.55 7.11 2.17
N LEU A 146 -24.46 7.82 1.97
CA LEU A 146 -24.15 8.47 0.71
C LEU A 146 -23.67 7.37 -0.26
N GLN A 147 -24.48 7.07 -1.27
CA GLN A 147 -24.21 5.99 -2.23
C GLN A 147 -23.23 6.45 -3.31
N ASP A 148 -23.56 7.58 -3.92
CA ASP A 148 -22.71 8.15 -4.95
C ASP A 148 -22.68 9.68 -4.88
N ALA A 149 -21.58 10.26 -5.35
CA ALA A 149 -21.40 11.69 -5.49
C ALA A 149 -20.54 11.94 -6.72
N GLU A 150 -21.17 12.46 -7.77
CA GLU A 150 -20.53 12.66 -9.06
C GLU A 150 -20.83 14.05 -9.62
N PRO A 151 -19.91 14.63 -10.40
CA PRO A 151 -20.23 15.82 -11.21
C PRO A 151 -21.36 15.54 -12.18
N PRO A 152 -22.22 16.54 -12.49
CA PRO A 152 -23.45 16.30 -13.27
C PRO A 152 -23.21 15.94 -14.72
N THR A 153 -22.05 16.29 -15.31
CA THR A 153 -21.75 16.03 -16.72
C THR A 153 -20.53 15.13 -16.86
N LEU A 154 -20.56 14.27 -17.89
CA LEU A 154 -19.48 13.33 -18.19
C LEU A 154 -18.15 14.04 -18.50
N GLU A 155 -18.22 15.23 -19.13
CA GLU A 155 -17.03 16.04 -19.44
C GLU A 155 -16.34 16.53 -18.17
N VAL A 156 -17.11 17.00 -17.19
CA VAL A 156 -16.58 17.43 -15.88
C VAL A 156 -16.03 16.24 -15.11
N GLN A 157 -16.70 15.08 -15.12
CA GLN A 157 -16.18 13.86 -14.51
C GLN A 157 -14.82 13.45 -15.08
N GLN A 158 -14.66 13.52 -16.41
CA GLN A 158 -13.39 13.22 -17.07
C GLN A 158 -12.29 14.21 -16.68
N ALA A 159 -12.63 15.49 -16.58
CA ALA A 159 -11.69 16.51 -16.13
C ALA A 159 -11.23 16.28 -14.68
N PHE A 160 -12.13 15.96 -13.76
CA PHE A 160 -11.80 15.60 -12.38
C PHE A 160 -10.91 14.36 -12.32
N LYS A 161 -11.23 13.31 -13.07
CA LYS A 161 -10.38 12.11 -13.16
C LYS A 161 -8.99 12.41 -13.69
N ALA A 162 -8.87 13.30 -14.69
CA ALA A 162 -7.58 13.71 -15.23
C ALA A 162 -6.73 14.45 -14.19
N VAL A 163 -7.34 15.35 -13.40
CA VAL A 163 -6.65 16.05 -12.31
C VAL A 163 -6.18 15.07 -11.24
N GLU A 164 -7.04 14.14 -10.82
CA GLU A 164 -6.68 13.14 -9.82
C GLU A 164 -5.56 12.21 -10.32
N THR A 165 -5.65 11.75 -11.56
CA THR A 165 -4.58 10.97 -12.19
C THR A 165 -3.26 11.75 -12.21
N SER A 166 -3.29 13.04 -12.58
CA SER A 166 -2.09 13.87 -12.60
C SER A 166 -1.48 14.09 -11.21
N LYS A 167 -2.30 14.23 -10.16
CA LYS A 167 -1.83 14.28 -8.77
C LYS A 167 -1.14 12.97 -8.37
N GLN A 168 -1.74 11.82 -8.67
CA GLN A 168 -1.17 10.50 -8.38
C GLN A 168 0.11 10.25 -9.16
N GLU A 169 0.19 10.67 -10.41
CA GLU A 169 1.41 10.59 -11.22
C GLU A 169 2.53 11.45 -10.63
N ALA A 170 2.21 12.67 -10.18
CA ALA A 170 3.18 13.54 -9.51
C ALA A 170 3.70 12.95 -8.20
N GLU A 171 2.82 12.41 -7.35
CA GLU A 171 3.23 11.70 -6.13
C GLU A 171 4.07 10.46 -6.43
N THR A 172 3.70 9.70 -7.45
CA THR A 172 4.45 8.53 -7.89
C THR A 172 5.85 8.92 -8.38
N ALA A 173 5.96 10.01 -9.14
CA ALA A 173 7.25 10.52 -9.60
C ALA A 173 8.14 10.95 -8.42
N ILE A 174 7.59 11.64 -7.42
CA ILE A 174 8.31 12.04 -6.21
C ILE A 174 8.77 10.81 -5.42
N ASN A 175 7.88 9.84 -5.23
CA ASN A 175 8.20 8.60 -4.51
C ASN A 175 9.29 7.78 -5.22
N ASN A 176 9.23 7.68 -6.54
CA ASN A 176 10.25 7.02 -7.35
C ASN A 176 11.60 7.75 -7.28
N ALA A 177 11.61 9.09 -7.31
CA ALA A 177 12.81 9.88 -7.15
C ALA A 177 13.44 9.69 -5.76
N ASN A 178 12.64 9.70 -4.71
CA ASN A 178 13.08 9.44 -3.34
C ASN A 178 13.63 8.01 -3.19
N LYS A 179 12.94 7.02 -3.76
CA LYS A 179 13.41 5.64 -3.79
C LYS A 179 14.78 5.54 -4.47
N TYR A 180 14.90 6.11 -5.64
CA TYR A 180 16.16 6.13 -6.39
C TYR A 180 17.30 6.79 -5.58
N ALA A 181 17.05 7.93 -4.96
CA ALA A 181 18.04 8.62 -4.13
C ALA A 181 18.45 7.77 -2.92
N ASN A 182 17.47 7.13 -2.25
CA ASN A 182 17.71 6.26 -1.09
C ASN A 182 18.43 4.96 -1.42
N GLU A 183 18.35 4.47 -2.66
CA GLU A 183 19.07 3.29 -3.14
C GLU A 183 20.49 3.65 -3.61
N GLN A 184 20.63 4.70 -4.42
CA GLN A 184 21.90 5.03 -5.05
C GLN A 184 22.91 5.69 -4.09
N LEU A 185 22.45 6.58 -3.24
CA LEU A 185 23.33 7.33 -2.36
C LEU A 185 24.06 6.45 -1.31
N PRO A 186 23.36 5.52 -0.61
CA PRO A 186 24.02 4.58 0.29
C PRO A 186 24.94 3.58 -0.45
N ALA A 187 24.52 3.11 -1.63
CA ALA A 187 25.32 2.21 -2.44
C ALA A 187 26.64 2.87 -2.89
N ALA A 188 26.57 4.12 -3.34
CA ALA A 188 27.77 4.88 -3.71
C ALA A 188 28.70 5.13 -2.51
N LYS A 189 28.14 5.43 -1.33
CA LYS A 189 28.91 5.57 -0.10
C LYS A 189 29.58 4.27 0.31
N ALA A 190 28.84 3.15 0.29
CA ALA A 190 29.36 1.83 0.63
C ALA A 190 30.51 1.43 -0.32
N ASN A 191 30.38 1.67 -1.63
CA ASN A 191 31.44 1.42 -2.59
C ASN A 191 32.68 2.29 -2.33
N ALA A 192 32.49 3.57 -1.97
CA ALA A 192 33.60 4.46 -1.64
C ALA A 192 34.33 4.00 -0.37
N ASP A 193 33.57 3.62 0.68
CA ASP A 193 34.14 3.10 1.93
C ASP A 193 34.87 1.77 1.70
N GLU A 194 34.34 0.89 0.85
CA GLU A 194 35.00 -0.36 0.47
C GLU A 194 36.35 -0.11 -0.21
N ILE A 195 36.41 0.81 -1.18
CA ILE A 195 37.65 1.19 -1.85
C ILE A 195 38.68 1.74 -0.86
N LEU A 196 38.25 2.60 0.06
CA LEU A 196 39.12 3.15 1.09
C LEU A 196 39.67 2.07 2.03
N GLN A 197 38.81 1.18 2.51
CA GLN A 197 39.21 0.07 3.38
C GLN A 197 40.17 -0.91 2.65
N GLN A 198 39.92 -1.21 1.38
CA GLN A 198 40.82 -2.04 0.56
C GLN A 198 42.20 -1.38 0.39
N ALA A 199 42.21 -0.07 0.16
CA ALA A 199 43.47 0.69 0.03
C ALA A 199 44.24 0.73 1.36
N GLU A 200 43.57 0.90 2.49
CA GLU A 200 44.22 0.85 3.81
C GLU A 200 44.75 -0.54 4.13
N ALA A 201 43.95 -1.59 3.90
CA ALA A 201 44.38 -2.97 4.10
C ALA A 201 45.59 -3.32 3.20
N TYR A 202 45.60 -2.87 1.93
CA TYR A 202 46.74 -3.06 1.03
C TYR A 202 47.98 -2.32 1.55
N LYS A 203 47.83 -1.07 2.02
CA LYS A 203 48.94 -0.30 2.60
C LYS A 203 49.53 -1.03 3.82
N GLU A 204 48.69 -1.46 4.76
CA GLU A 204 49.16 -2.17 5.96
C GLU A 204 49.82 -3.50 5.60
N SER A 205 49.24 -4.25 4.65
CA SER A 205 49.84 -5.49 4.16
C SER A 205 51.20 -5.26 3.54
N ARG A 206 51.38 -4.20 2.76
CA ARG A 206 52.67 -3.85 2.15
C ARG A 206 53.72 -3.41 3.16
N ILE A 207 53.30 -2.68 4.21
CA ILE A 207 54.20 -2.29 5.29
C ILE A 207 54.64 -3.52 6.07
N ALA A 208 53.68 -4.37 6.49
CA ALA A 208 53.99 -5.60 7.21
C ALA A 208 54.88 -6.57 6.41
N GLU A 209 54.64 -6.68 5.11
CA GLU A 209 55.49 -7.46 4.22
C GLU A 209 56.93 -6.91 4.18
N ALA A 210 57.06 -5.56 4.03
CA ALA A 210 58.38 -4.92 3.99
C ALA A 210 59.13 -5.06 5.33
N GLU A 211 58.43 -4.88 6.47
CA GLU A 211 58.99 -5.07 7.81
C GLU A 211 59.38 -6.53 8.03
N GLY A 212 58.54 -7.47 7.62
CA GLY A 212 58.85 -8.89 7.68
C GLY A 212 60.09 -9.27 6.84
N GLN A 213 60.23 -8.71 5.63
CA GLN A 213 61.39 -8.92 4.79
C GLN A 213 62.66 -8.31 5.41
N ALA A 214 62.56 -7.10 5.97
CA ALA A 214 63.68 -6.43 6.64
C ALA A 214 64.14 -7.21 7.89
N SER A 215 63.20 -7.67 8.72
CA SER A 215 63.50 -8.51 9.91
C SER A 215 64.16 -9.82 9.51
N ARG A 216 63.60 -10.50 8.50
CA ARG A 216 64.18 -11.72 7.95
C ARG A 216 65.60 -11.50 7.43
N PHE A 217 65.85 -10.41 6.70
CA PHE A 217 67.16 -10.07 6.20
C PHE A 217 68.13 -9.83 7.37
N THR A 218 67.74 -9.10 8.38
CA THR A 218 68.56 -8.79 9.56
C THR A 218 68.96 -10.05 10.34
N GLU A 219 67.99 -10.93 10.56
CA GLU A 219 68.22 -12.22 11.22
C GLU A 219 69.16 -13.10 10.42
N LEU A 220 68.92 -13.19 9.09
CA LEU A 220 69.74 -13.96 8.15
C LEU A 220 71.17 -13.40 8.07
N TYR A 221 71.31 -12.08 8.09
CA TYR A 221 72.61 -11.43 8.13
C TYR A 221 73.38 -11.67 9.43
N ALA A 222 72.68 -11.69 10.57
CA ALA A 222 73.25 -12.02 11.85
C ALA A 222 73.81 -13.47 11.91
N GLU A 223 73.09 -14.42 11.32
CA GLU A 223 73.56 -15.81 11.19
C GLU A 223 74.68 -15.94 10.17
N TYR A 224 74.60 -15.24 9.05
CA TYR A 224 75.66 -15.20 8.04
C TYR A 224 76.99 -14.69 8.61
N SER A 225 76.93 -13.64 9.44
CA SER A 225 78.09 -13.03 10.07
C SER A 225 78.82 -14.01 11.02
N LYS A 226 78.08 -14.97 11.65
CA LYS A 226 78.69 -15.99 12.50
C LYS A 226 79.33 -17.14 11.72
N TYR A 227 78.68 -17.62 10.66
CA TYR A 227 79.10 -18.79 9.86
C TYR A 227 78.87 -18.57 8.37
N PRO A 228 79.76 -17.79 7.70
CA PRO A 228 79.54 -17.36 6.30
C PRO A 228 79.43 -18.50 5.29
N GLU A 229 80.34 -19.47 5.37
CA GLU A 229 80.41 -20.57 4.40
C GLU A 229 79.23 -21.51 4.44
N ILE A 230 78.79 -21.88 5.66
CA ILE A 230 77.69 -22.81 5.85
C ILE A 230 76.35 -22.15 5.47
N THR A 231 76.14 -20.88 5.83
CA THR A 231 74.92 -20.14 5.54
C THR A 231 74.77 -19.89 4.04
N ARG A 232 75.90 -19.61 3.35
CA ARG A 232 75.94 -19.46 1.86
C ARG A 232 75.53 -20.74 1.15
N GLN A 233 76.08 -21.89 1.55
CA GLN A 233 75.73 -23.20 0.98
C GLN A 233 74.21 -23.53 1.22
N ARG A 234 73.73 -23.30 2.42
CA ARG A 234 72.36 -23.55 2.76
C ARG A 234 71.39 -22.71 1.95
N LEU A 235 71.64 -21.41 1.80
CA LEU A 235 70.82 -20.50 0.98
C LEU A 235 70.84 -20.88 -0.51
N PHE A 236 71.99 -21.34 -1.00
CA PHE A 236 72.12 -21.84 -2.35
C PHE A 236 71.24 -23.08 -2.59
N TYR A 237 71.24 -24.04 -1.66
CA TYR A 237 70.43 -25.24 -1.81
C TYR A 237 68.93 -24.91 -1.63
N GLU A 238 68.54 -23.99 -0.69
CA GLU A 238 67.20 -23.52 -0.56
C GLU A 238 66.66 -22.79 -1.81
N MET A 239 67.49 -21.99 -2.45
CA MET A 239 67.14 -21.34 -3.72
C MET A 239 66.92 -22.38 -4.83
N ILE A 240 67.81 -23.35 -4.94
CA ILE A 240 67.72 -24.45 -5.92
C ILE A 240 66.47 -25.26 -5.69
N ALA A 241 66.13 -25.60 -4.41
CA ALA A 241 64.93 -26.34 -4.07
C ALA A 241 63.63 -25.59 -4.40
N LYS A 242 63.64 -24.25 -4.42
CA LYS A 242 62.48 -23.44 -4.82
C LYS A 242 62.31 -23.27 -6.32
N VAL A 243 63.44 -23.20 -7.06
CA VAL A 243 63.44 -22.90 -8.49
C VAL A 243 63.31 -24.18 -9.35
N PHE A 244 63.90 -25.27 -8.90
CA PHE A 244 63.90 -26.52 -9.69
C PHE A 244 62.56 -27.23 -9.86
N PRO A 245 61.61 -27.23 -8.94
CA PRO A 245 60.33 -27.92 -9.13
C PRO A 245 59.59 -27.48 -10.38
N ASP A 246 59.69 -26.19 -10.75
CA ASP A 246 59.00 -25.60 -11.90
C ASP A 246 59.85 -25.56 -13.19
N MET A 247 61.10 -26.01 -13.13
CA MET A 247 61.98 -25.97 -14.27
C MET A 247 62.16 -27.35 -14.91
N LYS A 248 62.09 -27.42 -16.25
CA LYS A 248 62.53 -28.59 -17.03
C LYS A 248 64.04 -28.59 -17.15
N ILE A 249 64.65 -29.51 -16.44
CA ILE A 249 66.12 -29.63 -16.44
C ILE A 249 66.55 -30.51 -17.62
N VAL A 250 67.36 -29.97 -18.47
CA VAL A 250 68.01 -30.72 -19.55
C VAL A 250 69.52 -30.89 -19.21
N ILE A 251 69.94 -32.11 -18.88
CA ILE A 251 71.33 -32.42 -18.56
C ILE A 251 72.00 -32.82 -19.86
N THR A 252 73.01 -32.02 -20.31
CA THR A 252 73.83 -32.36 -21.47
C THR A 252 75.18 -32.93 -21.00
N GLY A 253 75.48 -34.10 -21.47
CA GLY A 253 76.80 -34.78 -21.17
C GLY A 253 77.95 -33.99 -21.73
N ARG A 254 79.14 -34.06 -21.07
CA ARG A 254 80.36 -33.29 -21.37
C ARG A 254 81.23 -33.89 -22.49
N ASP A 255 80.88 -35.06 -23.00
CA ASP A 255 81.53 -35.68 -24.09
C ASP A 255 80.83 -35.43 -25.41
N GLY A 256 81.52 -34.85 -26.38
CA GLY A 256 81.09 -34.30 -27.68
C GLY A 256 80.28 -35.19 -28.62
N SER A 257 79.39 -36.02 -28.07
CA SER A 257 78.35 -36.70 -28.84
C SER A 257 77.13 -35.79 -28.94
N THR A 258 76.88 -35.33 -30.15
CA THR A 258 75.64 -34.54 -30.48
C THR A 258 74.41 -35.37 -30.18
N LEU A 259 73.86 -35.23 -28.97
CA LEU A 259 72.50 -35.66 -28.67
C LEU A 259 71.56 -34.66 -29.34
N GLN A 260 71.09 -34.99 -30.53
CA GLN A 260 69.93 -34.33 -31.11
C GLN A 260 68.66 -34.69 -30.23
N THR A 261 68.49 -33.92 -29.20
CA THR A 261 67.22 -34.04 -28.42
C THR A 261 66.19 -33.28 -29.20
N VAL A 262 65.36 -33.99 -29.95
CA VAL A 262 64.17 -33.43 -30.54
C VAL A 262 63.19 -33.20 -29.36
N LEU A 263 63.21 -31.98 -28.82
CA LEU A 263 62.23 -31.56 -27.86
C LEU A 263 60.88 -31.32 -28.60
N PRO A 264 59.81 -32.09 -28.31
CA PRO A 264 58.52 -31.83 -28.95
C PRO A 264 58.06 -30.43 -28.60
N LEU A 265 57.92 -29.60 -29.61
CA LEU A 265 57.50 -28.19 -29.46
C LEU A 265 56.11 -28.08 -28.71
N GLU A 266 55.28 -29.09 -28.80
CA GLU A 266 53.97 -29.14 -28.15
C GLU A 266 54.05 -29.09 -26.63
N SER A 267 55.17 -29.41 -26.02
CA SER A 267 55.36 -29.35 -24.57
C SER A 267 55.64 -27.92 -24.03
N PHE A 268 55.89 -26.94 -24.91
CA PHE A 268 56.22 -25.56 -24.56
C PHE A 268 55.08 -24.56 -24.78
N THR A 269 54.06 -24.93 -25.55
CA THR A 269 52.84 -24.13 -25.69
C THR A 269 51.84 -24.62 -24.68
N GLY A 270 51.77 -23.96 -23.54
CA GLY A 270 50.68 -24.12 -22.56
C GLY A 270 49.37 -23.65 -23.19
N THR A 271 48.68 -24.55 -23.88
CA THR A 271 47.28 -24.32 -24.26
C THR A 271 46.41 -24.54 -23.02
N ASN A 272 46.05 -23.47 -22.33
CA ASN A 272 44.91 -23.46 -21.45
C ASN A 272 43.66 -23.63 -22.33
N THR A 273 43.20 -24.86 -22.52
CA THR A 273 41.86 -25.15 -23.00
C THR A 273 40.89 -24.96 -21.85
N THR A 274 40.36 -23.77 -21.74
CA THR A 274 39.13 -23.52 -20.97
C THR A 274 37.99 -24.15 -21.75
N THR A 275 37.54 -25.33 -21.30
CA THR A 275 36.28 -25.91 -21.73
C THR A 275 35.13 -25.09 -21.14
N THR A 276 34.57 -24.21 -21.95
CA THR A 276 33.24 -23.64 -21.70
C THR A 276 32.19 -24.69 -22.06
N THR A 277 31.65 -25.34 -21.07
CA THR A 277 30.38 -26.04 -21.19
C THR A 277 29.29 -24.99 -21.20
N GLY A 278 28.68 -24.80 -22.38
CA GLY A 278 27.43 -24.08 -22.50
C GLY A 278 26.29 -24.95 -22.04
N GLU A 279 25.41 -24.36 -21.27
CA GLU A 279 24.03 -24.80 -21.12
C GLU A 279 23.14 -23.61 -21.38
N GLU A 280 22.41 -23.68 -22.48
CA GLU A 280 21.12 -23.08 -22.72
C GLU A 280 20.01 -24.10 -22.28
N PRO A 281 18.74 -23.71 -22.09
CA PRO A 281 18.05 -22.44 -22.46
C PRO A 281 17.58 -21.62 -21.28
#